data_311d3d0ef6ede578ddeb6c4752d92ab4
#
_entry.id   311d3d0ef6ede578ddeb6c4752d92ab4
#
_cell.length_a   1.000
_cell.length_b   1.000
_cell.length_c   1.000
_cell.angle_alpha   90.00
_cell.angle_beta   90.00
_cell.angle_gamma   90.00
#
_symmetry.space_group_name_H-M   'P 1'
#
loop_
_entity.id
_entity.type
_entity.pdbx_description
1 polymer ?
#
loop_
_entity_poly.entity_id
_entity_poly.type
_entity_poly.pdbx_seq_one_letter_code
_entity_poly.pdbx_strand_id
1 'polypeptide(L)'
;MLKVYLSGEIHTDWREQIVTGAQDLDVVFSGPVTDHAASDDCGVAILGAETDMIWHDRKGAQINAIRTRKGIADANVVVVRFGEQYKQWNAAFDAGYAAALGKSLIILHSADHAHALKEVDAAALAVASEPAQVVEILRYVLTGQLP
;
A
#
# COMPACT_ATOMS: atom_id res chain seq x y z
N MET A 1 -7.54 -12.45 -13.88
CA MET A 1 -7.00 -12.30 -12.50
C MET A 1 -6.34 -10.92 -12.36
N LEU A 2 -6.92 -10.06 -11.56
CA LEU A 2 -6.43 -8.70 -11.30
C LEU A 2 -5.41 -8.74 -10.16
N LYS A 3 -4.24 -8.11 -10.35
CA LYS A 3 -3.21 -8.02 -9.31
C LYS A 3 -3.31 -6.68 -8.59
N VAL A 4 -3.50 -6.71 -7.28
CA VAL A 4 -3.64 -5.53 -6.43
C VAL A 4 -2.56 -5.50 -5.36
N TYR A 5 -1.81 -4.39 -5.27
CA TYR A 5 -0.84 -4.17 -4.21
C TYR A 5 -1.41 -3.23 -3.15
N LEU A 6 -1.42 -3.68 -1.89
CA LEU A 6 -1.97 -2.94 -0.75
C LEU A 6 -0.83 -2.31 0.06
N SER A 7 -0.48 -1.08 -0.27
CA SER A 7 0.58 -0.29 0.39
C SER A 7 0.03 0.60 1.51
N GLY A 8 0.91 1.11 2.34
CA GLY A 8 0.60 2.11 3.35
C GLY A 8 0.64 1.56 4.77
N GLU A 9 -0.14 2.15 5.67
CA GLU A 9 -0.06 1.88 7.10
C GLU A 9 -0.23 0.38 7.43
N ILE A 10 0.45 -0.10 8.47
CA ILE A 10 0.53 -1.53 8.82
C ILE A 10 -0.07 -1.83 10.21
N HIS A 11 -0.76 -0.87 10.83
CA HIS A 11 -1.17 -0.97 12.23
C HIS A 11 -2.63 -1.38 12.43
N THR A 12 -3.47 -1.33 11.39
CA THR A 12 -4.88 -1.68 11.44
C THR A 12 -5.22 -2.80 10.45
N ASP A 13 -6.44 -3.34 10.52
CA ASP A 13 -6.92 -4.49 9.75
C ASP A 13 -7.52 -4.14 8.38
N TRP A 14 -7.28 -2.96 7.87
CA TRP A 14 -7.87 -2.49 6.61
C TRP A 14 -7.57 -3.41 5.40
N ARG A 15 -6.39 -4.06 5.40
CA ARG A 15 -6.04 -5.02 4.35
C ARG A 15 -6.92 -6.26 4.41
N GLU A 16 -7.09 -6.78 5.62
CA GLU A 16 -7.94 -7.94 5.88
C GLU A 16 -9.39 -7.65 5.51
N GLN A 17 -9.88 -6.43 5.77
CA GLN A 17 -11.21 -6.00 5.36
C GLN A 17 -11.38 -6.01 3.83
N ILE A 18 -10.40 -5.50 3.08
CA ILE A 18 -10.42 -5.52 1.61
C ILE A 18 -10.33 -6.95 1.09
N VAL A 19 -9.39 -7.75 1.58
CA VAL A 19 -9.18 -9.14 1.14
C VAL A 19 -10.44 -9.99 1.39
N THR A 20 -11.03 -9.87 2.57
CA THR A 20 -12.26 -10.58 2.95
C THR A 20 -13.45 -10.11 2.10
N GLY A 21 -13.59 -8.79 1.92
CA GLY A 21 -14.70 -8.24 1.12
C GLY A 21 -14.64 -8.58 -0.37
N ALA A 22 -13.44 -8.89 -0.88
CA ALA A 22 -13.21 -9.21 -2.28
C ALA A 22 -12.95 -10.72 -2.53
N GLN A 23 -13.26 -11.59 -1.58
CA GLN A 23 -12.97 -13.03 -1.67
C GLN A 23 -13.69 -13.76 -2.82
N ASP A 24 -14.79 -13.19 -3.32
CA ASP A 24 -15.58 -13.68 -4.46
C ASP A 24 -15.09 -13.13 -5.81
N LEU A 25 -14.12 -12.24 -5.81
CA LEU A 25 -13.58 -11.61 -7.02
C LEU A 25 -12.29 -12.33 -7.50
N ASP A 26 -12.06 -12.28 -8.81
CA ASP A 26 -10.82 -12.82 -9.40
C ASP A 26 -9.64 -11.85 -9.21
N VAL A 27 -9.23 -11.67 -7.95
CA VAL A 27 -8.18 -10.75 -7.52
C VAL A 27 -7.10 -11.47 -6.72
N VAL A 28 -5.84 -11.13 -6.97
CA VAL A 28 -4.70 -11.55 -6.15
C VAL A 28 -4.12 -10.32 -5.46
N PHE A 29 -4.08 -10.40 -4.13
CA PHE A 29 -3.52 -9.35 -3.29
C PHE A 29 -2.06 -9.61 -2.91
N SER A 30 -1.28 -8.54 -2.84
CA SER A 30 0.08 -8.53 -2.30
C SER A 30 0.30 -7.24 -1.51
N GLY A 31 1.39 -7.18 -0.74
CA GLY A 31 1.67 -6.01 0.08
C GLY A 31 3.02 -6.11 0.79
N PRO A 32 3.34 -5.13 1.64
CA PRO A 32 4.55 -5.14 2.46
C PRO A 32 4.50 -6.22 3.54
N VAL A 33 5.63 -6.45 4.20
CA VAL A 33 5.64 -7.18 5.47
C VAL A 33 4.99 -6.31 6.53
N THR A 34 3.93 -6.81 7.16
CA THR A 34 3.13 -6.05 8.14
C THR A 34 3.57 -6.26 9.59
N ASP A 35 4.39 -7.28 9.86
CA ASP A 35 5.08 -7.41 11.15
C ASP A 35 6.20 -6.36 11.22
N HIS A 36 6.05 -5.41 12.15
CA HIS A 36 6.94 -4.25 12.24
C HIS A 36 8.39 -4.66 12.54
N ALA A 37 8.60 -5.54 13.51
CA ALA A 37 9.92 -6.00 13.90
C ALA A 37 10.59 -6.79 12.76
N ALA A 38 9.87 -7.71 12.12
CA ALA A 38 10.38 -8.49 11.00
C ALA A 38 10.72 -7.58 9.80
N SER A 39 9.95 -6.54 9.56
CA SER A 39 10.24 -5.54 8.52
C SER A 39 11.50 -4.75 8.81
N ASP A 40 11.66 -4.25 10.04
CA ASP A 40 12.83 -3.45 10.43
C ASP A 40 14.12 -4.27 10.48
N ASP A 41 14.04 -5.52 10.94
CA ASP A 41 15.20 -6.38 11.16
C ASP A 41 15.63 -7.21 9.94
N CYS A 42 14.87 -7.19 8.84
CA CYS A 42 15.17 -8.04 7.68
C CYS A 42 16.57 -7.79 7.11
N GLY A 43 17.04 -6.56 7.14
CA GLY A 43 18.38 -6.20 6.63
C GLY A 43 19.49 -6.83 7.42
N VAL A 44 19.47 -6.69 8.74
CA VAL A 44 20.52 -7.27 9.61
C VAL A 44 20.41 -8.79 9.71
N ALA A 45 19.21 -9.35 9.62
CA ALA A 45 19.00 -10.79 9.59
C ALA A 45 19.63 -11.46 8.36
N ILE A 46 19.62 -10.78 7.22
CA ILE A 46 20.15 -11.29 5.94
C ILE A 46 21.63 -10.91 5.73
N LEU A 47 21.99 -9.66 6.03
CA LEU A 47 23.28 -9.07 5.67
C LEU A 47 24.25 -8.94 6.85
N GLY A 48 23.85 -9.32 8.05
CA GLY A 48 24.65 -9.21 9.25
C GLY A 48 24.34 -7.99 10.11
N ALA A 49 24.66 -8.11 11.41
CA ALA A 49 24.37 -7.11 12.43
C ALA A 49 25.10 -5.79 12.18
N GLU A 50 24.48 -4.73 12.65
CA GLU A 50 25.03 -3.37 12.68
C GLU A 50 24.97 -2.81 14.10
N THR A 51 25.97 -2.05 14.49
CA THR A 51 26.00 -1.34 15.77
C THR A 51 25.40 0.06 15.69
N ASP A 52 25.36 0.63 14.50
CA ASP A 52 24.79 1.94 14.22
C ASP A 52 23.35 1.81 13.67
N MET A 53 22.41 2.49 14.32
CA MET A 53 20.98 2.42 13.95
C MET A 53 20.71 2.93 12.53
N ILE A 54 21.47 3.91 12.05
CA ILE A 54 21.32 4.43 10.68
C ILE A 54 21.60 3.33 9.64
N TRP A 55 22.63 2.54 9.87
CA TRP A 55 22.98 1.43 8.97
C TRP A 55 22.04 0.25 9.11
N HIS A 56 21.57 -0.02 10.32
CA HIS A 56 20.52 -1.01 10.59
C HIS A 56 19.26 -0.66 9.77
N ASP A 57 18.75 0.55 9.91
CA ASP A 57 17.55 1.00 9.22
C ASP A 57 17.75 1.03 7.69
N ARG A 58 18.91 1.46 7.23
CA ARG A 58 19.23 1.50 5.80
C ARG A 58 19.24 0.11 5.16
N LYS A 59 19.82 -0.89 5.81
CA LYS A 59 19.79 -2.28 5.32
C LYS A 59 18.36 -2.79 5.17
N GLY A 60 17.54 -2.60 6.18
CA GLY A 60 16.13 -3.00 6.15
C GLY A 60 15.35 -2.26 5.07
N ALA A 61 15.49 -0.93 5.02
CA ALA A 61 14.81 -0.09 4.05
C ALA A 61 15.16 -0.44 2.59
N GLN A 62 16.42 -0.75 2.31
CA GLN A 62 16.86 -1.10 0.96
C GLN A 62 16.29 -2.45 0.49
N ILE A 63 16.24 -3.46 1.35
CA ILE A 63 15.65 -4.76 1.02
C ILE A 63 14.13 -4.62 0.87
N ASN A 64 13.47 -3.93 1.77
CA ASN A 64 12.05 -3.63 1.66
C ASN A 64 11.72 -2.83 0.40
N ALA A 65 12.60 -1.92 -0.02
CA ALA A 65 12.41 -1.18 -1.27
C ALA A 65 12.41 -2.10 -2.51
N ILE A 66 13.27 -3.12 -2.54
CA ILE A 66 13.26 -4.12 -3.64
C ILE A 66 11.89 -4.81 -3.69
N ARG A 67 11.39 -5.28 -2.53
CA ARG A 67 10.10 -5.96 -2.41
C ARG A 67 8.93 -5.06 -2.82
N THR A 68 8.90 -3.84 -2.30
CA THR A 68 7.84 -2.86 -2.57
C THR A 68 7.81 -2.45 -4.04
N ARG A 69 8.97 -2.09 -4.61
CA ARG A 69 9.06 -1.69 -6.02
C ARG A 69 8.63 -2.82 -6.95
N LYS A 70 9.05 -4.06 -6.66
CA LYS A 70 8.60 -5.21 -7.44
C LYS A 70 7.10 -5.41 -7.32
N GLY A 71 6.54 -5.36 -6.12
CA GLY A 71 5.09 -5.52 -5.88
C GLY A 71 4.27 -4.47 -6.63
N ILE A 72 4.67 -3.21 -6.57
CA ILE A 72 4.02 -2.11 -7.29
C ILE A 72 4.16 -2.30 -8.81
N ALA A 73 5.36 -2.66 -9.29
CA ALA A 73 5.59 -2.85 -10.73
C ALA A 73 4.75 -4.01 -11.31
N ASP A 74 4.57 -5.09 -10.56
CA ASP A 74 3.80 -6.27 -10.99
C ASP A 74 2.28 -6.07 -10.87
N ALA A 75 1.82 -5.08 -10.10
CA ALA A 75 0.39 -4.82 -9.87
C ALA A 75 -0.29 -4.14 -11.07
N ASN A 76 -1.59 -4.40 -11.21
CA ASN A 76 -2.48 -3.63 -12.09
C ASN A 76 -3.06 -2.43 -11.36
N VAL A 77 -3.43 -2.63 -10.09
CA VAL A 77 -3.98 -1.60 -9.19
C VAL A 77 -3.11 -1.51 -7.95
N VAL A 78 -2.85 -0.31 -7.50
CA VAL A 78 -2.15 -0.03 -6.24
C VAL A 78 -3.08 0.75 -5.33
N VAL A 79 -3.32 0.23 -4.13
CA VAL A 79 -4.08 0.90 -3.09
C VAL A 79 -3.11 1.38 -2.03
N VAL A 80 -3.13 2.67 -1.69
CA VAL A 80 -2.24 3.25 -0.67
C VAL A 80 -3.09 3.85 0.44
N ARG A 81 -2.97 3.29 1.65
CA ARG A 81 -3.67 3.80 2.83
C ARG A 81 -2.80 4.72 3.67
N PHE A 82 -3.38 5.87 4.00
CA PHE A 82 -2.90 6.79 5.02
C PHE A 82 -3.80 6.66 6.26
N GLY A 83 -3.24 6.12 7.34
CA GLY A 83 -3.95 5.89 8.59
C GLY A 83 -3.90 7.08 9.54
N GLU A 84 -4.67 6.98 10.63
CA GLU A 84 -4.84 8.06 11.62
C GLU A 84 -3.63 8.19 12.55
N GLN A 85 -2.91 7.08 12.79
CA GLN A 85 -1.73 7.06 13.65
C GLN A 85 -0.48 7.13 12.80
N TYR A 86 0.52 7.86 13.27
CA TYR A 86 1.82 8.03 12.63
C TYR A 86 1.75 8.75 11.26
N LYS A 87 2.89 9.27 10.86
CA LYS A 87 3.05 9.89 9.54
C LYS A 87 3.56 8.85 8.56
N GLN A 88 2.77 8.56 7.52
CA GLN A 88 3.14 7.57 6.50
C GLN A 88 3.83 8.24 5.30
N TRP A 89 4.99 8.81 5.51
CA TRP A 89 5.76 9.43 4.42
C TRP A 89 6.15 8.41 3.34
N ASN A 90 6.48 7.17 3.75
CA ASN A 90 6.80 6.10 2.81
C ASN A 90 5.58 5.70 1.95
N ALA A 91 4.37 5.82 2.49
CA ALA A 91 3.15 5.61 1.72
C ALA A 91 2.99 6.66 0.61
N ALA A 92 3.34 7.92 0.88
CA ALA A 92 3.34 8.98 -0.14
C ALA A 92 4.38 8.70 -1.24
N PHE A 93 5.55 8.18 -0.88
CA PHE A 93 6.56 7.75 -1.83
C PHE A 93 6.05 6.61 -2.72
N ASP A 94 5.40 5.61 -2.14
CA ASP A 94 4.81 4.48 -2.89
C ASP A 94 3.72 4.95 -3.86
N ALA A 95 2.85 5.87 -3.41
CA ALA A 95 1.82 6.46 -4.25
C ALA A 95 2.42 7.20 -5.46
N GLY A 96 3.45 8.02 -5.23
CA GLY A 96 4.17 8.72 -6.30
C GLY A 96 4.86 7.76 -7.27
N TYR A 97 5.46 6.70 -6.75
CA TYR A 97 6.09 5.67 -7.58
C TYR A 97 5.07 4.92 -8.44
N ALA A 98 3.93 4.53 -7.87
CA ALA A 98 2.84 3.89 -8.61
C ALA A 98 2.29 4.81 -9.71
N ALA A 99 2.06 6.08 -9.40
CA ALA A 99 1.59 7.08 -10.37
C ALA A 99 2.59 7.27 -11.51
N ALA A 100 3.89 7.38 -11.22
CA ALA A 100 4.94 7.52 -12.21
C ALA A 100 5.06 6.31 -13.15
N LEU A 101 4.73 5.11 -12.66
CA LEU A 101 4.65 3.89 -13.48
C LEU A 101 3.33 3.75 -14.27
N GLY A 102 2.41 4.71 -14.14
CA GLY A 102 1.10 4.65 -14.80
C GLY A 102 0.17 3.58 -14.25
N LYS A 103 0.34 3.19 -12.97
CA LYS A 103 -0.54 2.22 -12.31
C LYS A 103 -1.88 2.86 -11.98
N SER A 104 -2.94 2.04 -11.97
CA SER A 104 -4.24 2.48 -11.45
C SER A 104 -4.13 2.67 -9.94
N LEU A 105 -3.99 3.92 -9.50
CA LEU A 105 -3.76 4.29 -8.10
C LEU A 105 -5.09 4.63 -7.42
N ILE A 106 -5.33 3.99 -6.30
CA ILE A 106 -6.43 4.30 -5.37
C ILE A 106 -5.80 4.77 -4.05
N ILE A 107 -6.21 5.94 -3.57
CA ILE A 107 -5.81 6.44 -2.26
C ILE A 107 -6.95 6.19 -1.27
N LEU A 108 -6.61 5.73 -0.07
CA LEU A 108 -7.55 5.42 1.01
C LEU A 108 -7.13 6.19 2.27
N HIS A 109 -7.95 7.15 2.68
CA HIS A 109 -7.75 7.93 3.92
C HIS A 109 -9.06 8.53 4.40
N SER A 110 -9.11 8.96 5.68
CA SER A 110 -10.24 9.69 6.22
C SER A 110 -10.33 11.11 5.66
N ALA A 111 -11.48 11.74 5.79
CA ALA A 111 -11.72 13.13 5.36
C ALA A 111 -10.77 14.13 6.04
N ASP A 112 -10.30 13.82 7.25
CA ASP A 112 -9.39 14.69 8.01
C ASP A 112 -8.04 14.88 7.33
N HIS A 113 -7.63 13.97 6.46
CA HIS A 113 -6.37 14.02 5.72
C HIS A 113 -6.50 14.69 4.34
N ALA A 114 -7.70 15.03 3.89
CA ALA A 114 -7.95 15.51 2.53
C ALA A 114 -7.10 16.73 2.15
N HIS A 115 -6.97 17.70 3.06
CA HIS A 115 -6.14 18.88 2.79
C HIS A 115 -4.63 18.55 2.71
N ALA A 116 -4.14 17.73 3.64
CA ALA A 116 -2.73 17.36 3.68
C ALA A 116 -2.30 16.51 2.48
N LEU A 117 -3.21 15.67 1.98
CA LEU A 117 -2.96 14.73 0.88
C LEU A 117 -3.46 15.21 -0.49
N LYS A 118 -3.86 16.47 -0.63
CA LYS A 118 -4.48 17.00 -1.86
C LYS A 118 -3.68 16.74 -3.15
N GLU A 119 -2.35 16.77 -3.07
CA GLU A 119 -1.49 16.52 -4.24
C GLU A 119 -1.34 15.02 -4.50
N VAL A 120 -1.32 14.21 -3.46
CA VAL A 120 -1.33 12.74 -3.57
C VAL A 120 -2.66 12.28 -4.16
N ASP A 121 -3.77 12.82 -3.67
CA ASP A 121 -5.12 12.54 -4.18
C ASP A 121 -5.26 12.95 -5.66
N ALA A 122 -4.66 14.08 -6.06
CA ALA A 122 -4.69 14.54 -7.44
C ALA A 122 -3.99 13.57 -8.42
N ALA A 123 -3.07 12.74 -7.95
CA ALA A 123 -2.40 11.73 -8.76
C ALA A 123 -3.19 10.41 -8.86
N ALA A 124 -4.23 10.23 -8.05
CA ALA A 124 -5.02 9.00 -7.98
C ALA A 124 -6.17 9.00 -9.00
N LEU A 125 -6.59 7.79 -9.39
CA LEU A 125 -7.80 7.59 -10.20
C LEU A 125 -9.06 7.51 -9.32
N ALA A 126 -8.91 7.17 -8.03
CA ALA A 126 -9.98 7.20 -7.05
C ALA A 126 -9.40 7.52 -5.66
N VAL A 127 -10.22 8.21 -4.86
CA VAL A 127 -9.95 8.45 -3.44
C VAL A 127 -11.12 7.87 -2.65
N ALA A 128 -10.83 6.90 -1.79
CA ALA A 128 -11.79 6.23 -0.94
C ALA A 128 -11.56 6.63 0.53
N SER A 129 -12.61 6.62 1.33
CA SER A 129 -12.53 6.86 2.77
C SER A 129 -12.62 5.58 3.61
N GLU A 130 -13.18 4.51 3.02
CA GLU A 130 -13.42 3.25 3.71
C GLU A 130 -12.94 2.05 2.88
N PRO A 131 -12.43 0.97 3.52
CA PRO A 131 -12.02 -0.24 2.81
C PRO A 131 -13.12 -0.85 1.92
N ALA A 132 -14.38 -0.78 2.34
CA ALA A 132 -15.52 -1.28 1.57
C ALA A 132 -15.65 -0.58 0.20
N GLN A 133 -15.36 0.70 0.11
CA GLN A 133 -15.38 1.43 -1.16
C GLN A 133 -14.31 0.91 -2.13
N VAL A 134 -13.14 0.53 -1.61
CA VAL A 134 -12.09 -0.09 -2.45
C VAL A 134 -12.60 -1.41 -3.03
N VAL A 135 -13.28 -2.24 -2.22
CA VAL A 135 -13.89 -3.50 -2.68
C VAL A 135 -14.89 -3.23 -3.80
N GLU A 136 -15.77 -2.25 -3.65
CA GLU A 136 -16.77 -1.89 -4.66
C GLU A 136 -16.13 -1.35 -5.95
N ILE A 137 -15.05 -0.58 -5.84
CA ILE A 137 -14.26 -0.15 -7.02
C ILE A 137 -13.70 -1.36 -7.77
N LEU A 138 -13.09 -2.31 -7.05
CA LEU A 138 -12.53 -3.52 -7.66
C LEU A 138 -13.63 -4.39 -8.30
N ARG A 139 -14.79 -4.51 -7.64
CA ARG A 139 -15.96 -5.22 -8.16
C ARG A 139 -16.44 -4.59 -9.46
N TYR A 140 -16.63 -3.27 -9.48
CA TYR A 140 -17.05 -2.55 -10.69
C TYR A 140 -16.04 -2.71 -11.82
N VAL A 141 -14.74 -2.59 -11.53
CA VAL A 141 -13.67 -2.75 -12.53
C VAL A 141 -13.71 -4.13 -13.20
N LEU A 142 -14.03 -5.19 -12.43
CA LEU A 142 -14.06 -6.55 -12.94
C LEU A 142 -15.38 -6.93 -13.61
N THR A 143 -16.50 -6.42 -13.10
CA THR A 143 -17.84 -6.89 -13.51
C THR A 143 -18.66 -5.87 -14.27
N GLY A 144 -18.36 -4.57 -14.12
CA GLY A 144 -19.18 -3.47 -14.61
C GLY A 144 -20.50 -3.26 -13.85
N GLN A 145 -20.70 -3.97 -12.73
CA GLN A 145 -21.92 -3.89 -11.92
C GLN A 145 -21.75 -2.86 -10.80
N LEU A 146 -22.77 -2.04 -10.62
CA LEU A 146 -22.87 -1.10 -9.49
C LEU A 146 -23.32 -1.84 -8.22
N PRO A 147 -22.99 -1.30 -7.02
CA PRO A 147 -23.43 -1.83 -5.75
C PRO A 147 -24.95 -1.90 -5.61
#